data_f126ba83c7e97791e58d3726acb55b66
#
_entry.id   f126ba83c7e97791e58d3726acb55b66
#
_cell.length_a   1.000
_cell.length_b   1.000
_cell.length_c   1.000
_cell.angle_alpha   90.00
_cell.angle_beta   90.00
_cell.angle_gamma   90.00
#
_symmetry.space_group_name_H-M   'P 1'
#
loop_
_entity.id
_entity.type
_entity.pdbx_description
1 polymer ?
#
loop_
_entity_poly.entity_id
_entity_poly.type
_entity_poly.pdbx_seq_one_letter_code
_entity_poly.pdbx_strand_id
1 'polypeptide(L)' 'SEMCMVIKGTLNVEVEGKICSLHPGDSVYIKSRERHSISNPGKEPCVSIWVYHRDVPRRFERNENKIVK' A
#
# COMPACT_ATOMS: atom_id res chain seq x y z
N SER A 1 8.76 -4.18 -0.29
CA SER A 1 7.90 -3.48 0.69
C SER A 1 7.09 -2.41 0.00
N GLU A 2 5.93 -2.15 0.55
CA GLU A 2 5.05 -1.13 0.00
C GLU A 2 4.44 -0.32 1.12
N MET A 3 4.16 0.92 0.82
CA MET A 3 3.43 1.74 1.74
C MET A 3 2.33 2.43 0.97
N CYS A 4 1.18 2.51 1.61
CA CYS A 4 0.01 3.10 0.97
C CYS A 4 -0.60 4.14 1.88
N MET A 5 -1.00 5.26 1.31
CA MET A 5 -1.74 6.26 2.05
C MET A 5 -2.98 6.64 1.27
N VAL A 6 -4.11 6.67 1.95
CA VAL A 6 -5.37 7.01 1.31
C VAL A 6 -5.55 8.50 1.32
N ILE A 7 -5.88 9.06 0.16
CA ILE A 7 -6.13 10.48 0.02
C ILE A 7 -7.63 10.76 0.03
N LYS A 8 -8.40 9.89 -0.58
CA LYS A 8 -9.83 10.11 -0.68
C LYS A 8 -10.53 8.77 -0.70
N GLY A 9 -11.68 8.69 -0.06
CA GLY A 9 -12.46 7.46 -0.04
C GLY A 9 -11.99 6.51 1.02
N THR A 10 -12.36 5.26 0.91
CA THR A 10 -12.02 4.23 1.89
C THR A 10 -11.42 3.05 1.15
N LEU A 11 -10.38 2.50 1.73
CA LEU A 11 -9.71 1.37 1.15
C LEU A 11 -9.57 0.28 2.20
N ASN A 12 -9.97 -0.92 1.86
CA ASN A 12 -9.73 -2.06 2.74
C ASN A 12 -8.46 -2.75 2.28
N VAL A 13 -7.56 -2.97 3.22
CA VAL A 13 -6.33 -3.67 2.95
C VAL A 13 -6.28 -4.89 3.84
N GLU A 14 -6.15 -6.04 3.21
CA GLU A 14 -6.04 -7.28 3.96
C GLU A 14 -4.61 -7.74 3.88
N VAL A 15 -3.99 -7.92 5.05
CA VAL A 15 -2.61 -8.36 5.13
C VAL A 15 -2.56 -9.57 6.02
N GLU A 16 -2.10 -10.67 5.49
CA GLU A 16 -1.99 -11.93 6.21
C GLU A 16 -3.29 -12.27 6.94
N GLY A 17 -4.39 -12.08 6.26
CA GLY A 17 -5.69 -12.45 6.80
C GLY A 17 -6.35 -11.41 7.69
N LYS A 18 -5.67 -10.31 7.96
CA LYS A 18 -6.26 -9.26 8.79
C LYS A 18 -6.64 -8.09 7.92
N ILE A 19 -7.84 -7.58 8.14
CA ILE A 19 -8.36 -6.50 7.34
C ILE A 19 -8.26 -5.19 8.08
N CYS A 20 -7.72 -4.20 7.41
CA CYS A 20 -7.66 -2.84 7.90
C CYS A 20 -8.42 -1.93 6.99
N SER A 21 -9.28 -1.10 7.53
CA SER A 21 -9.98 -0.09 6.74
C SER A 21 -9.24 1.22 6.86
N LEU A 22 -8.84 1.77 5.75
CA LEU A 22 -8.09 3.01 5.73
C LEU A 22 -8.96 4.13 5.23
N HIS A 23 -8.90 5.24 5.92
CA HIS A 23 -9.64 6.45 5.57
C HIS A 23 -8.63 7.52 5.17
N PRO A 24 -9.08 8.65 4.65
CA PRO A 24 -8.14 9.70 4.22
C PRO A 24 -7.17 10.06 5.34
N GLY A 25 -5.90 10.06 5.01
CA GLY A 25 -4.85 10.32 5.96
C GLY A 25 -4.27 9.09 6.61
N ASP A 26 -4.95 7.95 6.48
CA ASP A 26 -4.41 6.72 7.05
C ASP A 26 -3.42 6.08 6.10
N SER A 27 -2.49 5.33 6.65
CA SER A 27 -1.51 4.65 5.84
C SER A 27 -1.24 3.27 6.39
N VAL A 28 -0.66 2.43 5.57
CA VAL A 28 -0.29 1.08 5.96
C VAL A 28 1.03 0.73 5.30
N TYR A 29 1.84 0.00 6.01
CA TYR A 29 3.11 -0.49 5.50
C TYR A 29 3.02 -2.00 5.35
N ILE A 30 3.34 -2.50 4.18
CA ILE A 30 3.27 -3.92 3.89
C ILE A 30 4.67 -4.41 3.61
N LYS A 31 5.12 -5.35 4.42
CA LYS A 31 6.47 -5.88 4.25
C LYS A 31 6.51 -6.80 3.04
N SER A 32 7.70 -6.98 2.50
CA SER A 32 7.87 -7.90 1.40
C SER A 32 7.46 -9.28 1.84
N ARG A 33 6.87 -10.01 0.94
CA ARG A 33 6.42 -11.36 1.14
C ARG A 33 5.19 -11.51 1.99
N GLU A 34 4.61 -10.44 2.47
CA GLU A 34 3.34 -10.55 3.13
C GLU A 34 2.26 -10.65 2.08
N ARG A 35 1.33 -11.57 2.27
CA ARG A 35 0.22 -11.68 1.38
C ARG A 35 -0.73 -10.57 1.65
N HIS A 36 -1.17 -9.91 0.61
CA HIS A 36 -2.10 -8.81 0.81
C HIS A 36 -3.03 -8.67 -0.38
N SER A 37 -4.15 -8.04 -0.13
CA SER A 37 -5.08 -7.69 -1.17
C SER A 37 -5.75 -6.40 -0.78
N ILE A 38 -6.29 -5.70 -1.76
CA ILE A 38 -6.97 -4.46 -1.50
C ILE A 38 -8.31 -4.47 -2.17
N SER A 39 -9.23 -3.73 -1.59
CA SER A 39 -10.55 -3.60 -2.17
C SER A 39 -11.15 -2.28 -1.75
N ASN A 40 -12.12 -1.83 -2.52
CA ASN A 40 -12.83 -0.60 -2.24
C ASN A 40 -14.22 -0.98 -1.74
N PRO A 41 -14.48 -0.83 -0.45
CA PRO A 41 -15.77 -1.24 0.09
C PRO A 41 -16.89 -0.25 -0.17
N GLY A 42 -16.54 0.95 -0.61
CA GLY A 42 -17.54 1.99 -0.78
C GLY A 42 -18.03 2.08 -2.20
N LYS A 43 -18.90 3.05 -2.43
CA LYS A 43 -19.44 3.28 -3.75
C LYS A 43 -18.66 4.33 -4.51
N GLU A 44 -17.83 5.06 -3.81
CA GLU A 44 -17.07 6.12 -4.46
C GLU A 44 -15.67 5.66 -4.72
N PRO A 45 -15.02 6.25 -5.72
CA PRO A 45 -13.64 5.87 -6.00
C PRO A 45 -12.73 6.17 -4.83
N CYS A 46 -11.74 5.36 -4.66
CA CYS A 46 -10.74 5.57 -3.65
C CYS A 46 -9.46 6.04 -4.35
N VAL A 47 -8.87 7.10 -3.80
CA VAL A 47 -7.61 7.61 -4.34
C VAL A 47 -6.55 7.36 -3.31
N SER A 48 -5.48 6.70 -3.70
CA SER A 48 -4.41 6.38 -2.77
C SER A 48 -3.08 6.56 -3.46
N ILE A 49 -2.06 6.75 -2.64
CA ILE A 49 -0.69 6.89 -3.11
C ILE A 49 0.07 5.68 -2.61
N TRP A 50 0.84 5.08 -3.50
CA TRP A 50 1.62 3.90 -3.18
C TRP A 50 3.08 4.17 -3.41
N VAL A 51 3.89 3.74 -2.47
CA VAL A 51 5.33 3.86 -2.56
C VAL A 51 5.91 2.47 -2.46
N TYR A 52 6.69 2.10 -3.44
CA TYR A 52 7.27 0.77 -3.50
C TYR A 52 8.74 0.85 -3.24
N HIS A 53 9.22 -0.08 -2.45
CA HIS A 53 10.63 -0.18 -2.18
C HIS A 53 11.08 -1.59 -2.55
N ARG A 54 12.06 -1.69 -3.38
CA ARG A 54 12.56 -2.98 -3.77
C ARG A 54 13.60 -3.45 -2.78
N ASP A 55 13.43 -4.70 -2.36
CA ASP A 55 14.41 -5.28 -1.48
C ASP A 55 15.39 -6.03 -2.37
N VAL A 56 16.51 -5.42 -2.68
CA VAL A 56 17.46 -6.06 -3.57
C VAL A 56 18.78 -6.22 -2.87
N PRO A 57 19.65 -7.07 -3.40
CA PRO A 57 20.97 -7.24 -2.81
C PRO A 57 21.69 -5.92 -2.80
N ARG A 58 22.53 -5.78 -1.82
CA ARG A 58 23.14 -4.53 -1.57
C ARG A 58 23.92 -3.95 -2.68
N ARG A 59 24.65 -4.71 -3.39
CA ARG A 59 25.47 -4.15 -4.40
C ARG A 59 24.70 -3.58 -5.55
N PHE A 60 23.42 -3.88 -5.67
CA PHE A 60 22.64 -3.32 -6.71
C PHE A 60 21.63 -2.35 -6.20
N GLU A 61 21.82 -1.91 -5.01
CA GLU A 61 20.86 -1.09 -4.43
C GLU A 61 20.63 0.16 -5.16
N ARG A 62 19.45 0.45 -5.55
CA ARG A 62 19.07 1.67 -6.16
C ARG A 62 17.80 2.05 -5.53
N ASN A 63 17.67 3.27 -5.24
CA ASN A 63 16.44 3.71 -4.71
C ASN A 63 15.51 3.92 -5.84
N GLU A 64 14.63 3.01 -5.99
CA GLU A 64 13.63 3.13 -7.00
C GLU A 64 12.34 3.38 -6.34
N ASN A 65 12.20 4.50 -5.77
CA ASN A 65 10.96 4.86 -5.16
C ASN A 65 10.08 5.39 -6.22
N LYS A 66 9.04 4.67 -6.52
CA LYS A 66 8.08 5.10 -7.47
C LYS A 66 6.79 5.34 -6.79
N ILE A 67 6.15 6.40 -7.14
CA ILE A 67 4.86 6.68 -6.63
C ILE A 67 3.87 6.30 -7.68
N VAL A 68 3.00 5.38 -7.35
CA VAL A 68 2.07 4.88 -8.30
C VAL A 68 0.71 5.09 -7.74
N LYS A 69 -0.08 5.79 -8.45
CA LYS A 69 -1.35 6.11 -8.00
C LYS A 69 -2.28 5.09 -7.77
#